data_a9607775df1a296ef22ca712e3154576
#
_entry.id   a9607775df1a296ef22ca712e3154576
#
_cell.length_a   1.000
_cell.length_b   1.000
_cell.length_c   1.000
_cell.angle_alpha   90.00
_cell.angle_beta   90.00
_cell.angle_gamma   90.00
#
_symmetry.space_group_name_H-M   'P 1'
#
loop_
_entity.id
_entity.type
_entity.pdbx_description
1 polymer ?
#
loop_
_entity_poly.entity_id
_entity_poly.type
_entity_poly.pdbx_seq_one_letter_code
_entity_poly.pdbx_strand_id
1 'polypeptide(L)'
;GGMRQRVGLARALAADTDIILMDEAFSALDPLIRAEMQDQLLELQSNLKKTIVFITHDLDEAVRIGNRIAILKDGQLIQVGTPKEILYSPADEYVDRFVQRRAVTL
;
A
#
# COMPACT_ATOMS: atom_id res chain seq x y z
N GLY A 1 -10.97 -15.26 -8.24
CA GLY A 1 -9.55 -15.40 -8.33
C GLY A 1 -8.83 -14.20 -8.91
N GLY A 2 -7.57 -14.41 -9.25
CA GLY A 2 -6.69 -13.35 -9.72
C GLY A 2 -7.19 -12.62 -10.96
N MET A 3 -7.84 -13.31 -11.87
CA MET A 3 -8.35 -12.68 -13.10
C MET A 3 -9.43 -11.66 -12.82
N ARG A 4 -10.34 -11.95 -11.89
CA ARG A 4 -11.38 -10.99 -11.51
C ARG A 4 -10.78 -9.76 -10.86
N GLN A 5 -9.77 -9.95 -10.03
CA GLN A 5 -9.09 -8.84 -9.37
C GLN A 5 -8.38 -7.95 -10.39
N ARG A 6 -7.72 -8.55 -11.38
CA ARG A 6 -7.04 -7.79 -12.44
C ARG A 6 -8.01 -6.92 -13.25
N VAL A 7 -9.17 -7.48 -13.61
CA VAL A 7 -10.19 -6.74 -14.34
C VAL A 7 -10.73 -5.58 -13.48
N GLY A 8 -11.01 -5.85 -12.21
CA GLY A 8 -11.49 -4.83 -11.29
C GLY A 8 -10.47 -3.70 -11.09
N LEU A 9 -9.20 -4.06 -10.95
CA LEU A 9 -8.13 -3.09 -10.81
C LEU A 9 -8.00 -2.20 -12.07
N ALA A 10 -7.99 -2.83 -13.24
CA ALA A 10 -7.91 -2.09 -14.49
C ALA A 10 -9.08 -1.13 -14.68
N ARG A 11 -10.30 -1.56 -14.32
CA ARG A 11 -11.49 -0.70 -14.40
C ARG A 11 -11.38 0.49 -13.46
N ALA A 12 -10.93 0.26 -12.22
CA ALA A 12 -10.77 1.33 -11.24
C ALA A 12 -9.77 2.36 -11.72
N LEU A 13 -8.63 1.90 -12.27
CA LEU A 13 -7.58 2.79 -12.76
C LEU A 13 -7.97 3.50 -14.06
N ALA A 14 -8.85 2.91 -14.86
CA ALA A 14 -9.33 3.51 -16.11
C ALA A 14 -10.51 4.46 -15.88
N ALA A 15 -11.09 4.48 -14.68
CA ALA A 15 -12.21 5.37 -14.38
C ALA A 15 -11.80 6.84 -14.54
N ASP A 16 -12.78 7.69 -14.91
CA ASP A 16 -12.53 9.11 -15.15
C ASP A 16 -12.49 9.90 -13.84
N THR A 17 -11.56 9.52 -12.96
CA THR A 17 -11.31 10.18 -11.69
C THR A 17 -9.81 10.35 -11.49
N ASP A 18 -9.40 11.46 -10.88
CA ASP A 18 -7.99 11.74 -10.63
C ASP A 18 -7.47 11.07 -9.36
N ILE A 19 -8.38 10.73 -8.44
CA ILE A 19 -8.04 10.10 -7.16
C ILE A 19 -8.80 8.79 -7.04
N ILE A 20 -8.07 7.73 -6.71
CA ILE A 20 -8.64 6.39 -6.51
C ILE A 20 -8.36 5.96 -5.09
N LEU A 21 -9.40 5.52 -4.38
CA LEU A 21 -9.26 4.96 -3.04
C LEU A 21 -9.35 3.44 -3.12
N MET A 22 -8.34 2.75 -2.59
CA MET A 22 -8.29 1.30 -2.48
C MET A 22 -8.15 0.93 -1.01
N ASP A 23 -9.22 0.39 -0.43
CA ASP A 23 -9.26 0.06 0.99
C ASP A 23 -9.08 -1.44 1.18
N GLU A 24 -7.88 -1.83 1.61
CA GLU A 24 -7.49 -3.21 1.85
C GLU A 24 -7.81 -4.14 0.67
N ALA A 25 -7.53 -3.65 -0.54
CA ALA A 25 -7.97 -4.30 -1.77
C ALA A 25 -7.41 -5.72 -1.95
N PHE A 26 -6.23 -6.00 -1.39
CA PHE A 26 -5.56 -7.29 -1.58
C PHE A 26 -5.48 -8.12 -0.30
N SER A 27 -6.13 -7.70 0.78
CA SER A 27 -6.00 -8.35 2.10
C SER A 27 -6.54 -9.79 2.13
N ALA A 28 -7.55 -10.09 1.32
CA ALA A 28 -8.17 -11.41 1.27
C ALA A 28 -7.49 -12.39 0.31
N LEU A 29 -6.47 -11.94 -0.40
CA LEU A 29 -5.75 -12.76 -1.38
C LEU A 29 -4.63 -13.55 -0.71
N ASP A 30 -4.32 -14.73 -1.25
CA ASP A 30 -3.15 -15.47 -0.77
C ASP A 30 -1.86 -14.75 -1.17
N PRO A 31 -0.72 -15.07 -0.51
CA PRO A 31 0.53 -14.31 -0.71
C PRO A 31 1.02 -14.23 -2.15
N LEU A 32 0.86 -15.30 -2.92
CA LEU A 32 1.34 -15.32 -4.30
C LEU A 32 0.50 -14.42 -5.21
N ILE A 33 -0.82 -14.55 -5.11
CA ILE A 33 -1.74 -13.71 -5.88
C ILE A 33 -1.62 -12.25 -5.46
N ARG A 34 -1.46 -12.01 -4.16
CA ARG A 34 -1.26 -10.66 -3.62
C ARG A 34 -0.03 -10.00 -4.25
N ALA A 35 1.09 -10.73 -4.32
CA ALA A 35 2.31 -10.20 -4.94
C ALA A 35 2.08 -9.88 -6.42
N GLU A 36 1.39 -10.73 -7.15
CA GLU A 36 1.05 -10.47 -8.55
C GLU A 36 0.19 -9.21 -8.71
N MET A 37 -0.80 -9.04 -7.83
CA MET A 37 -1.67 -7.87 -7.88
C MET A 37 -0.93 -6.58 -7.53
N GLN A 38 0.01 -6.65 -6.60
CA GLN A 38 0.86 -5.49 -6.27
C GLN A 38 1.72 -5.10 -7.47
N ASP A 39 2.29 -6.07 -8.18
CA ASP A 39 3.08 -5.82 -9.39
C ASP A 39 2.22 -5.20 -10.49
N GLN A 40 1.00 -5.70 -10.67
CA GLN A 40 0.06 -5.15 -11.65
C GLN A 40 -0.29 -3.70 -11.32
N LEU A 41 -0.52 -3.40 -10.05
CA LEU A 41 -0.83 -2.03 -9.61
C LEU A 41 0.32 -1.09 -9.92
N LEU A 42 1.55 -1.49 -9.62
CA LEU A 42 2.74 -0.68 -9.89
C LEU A 42 2.90 -0.42 -11.39
N GLU A 43 2.71 -1.44 -12.21
CA GLU A 43 2.81 -1.33 -13.66
C GLU A 43 1.75 -0.38 -14.22
N LEU A 44 0.51 -0.55 -13.80
CA LEU A 44 -0.60 0.30 -14.28
C LEU A 44 -0.41 1.74 -13.83
N GLN A 45 0.01 1.96 -12.60
CA GLN A 45 0.22 3.31 -12.08
C GLN A 45 1.34 4.04 -12.81
N SER A 46 2.38 3.34 -13.24
CA SER A 46 3.50 3.97 -13.97
C SER A 46 3.05 4.58 -15.29
N ASN A 47 1.97 4.07 -15.86
CA ASN A 47 1.41 4.54 -17.14
C ASN A 47 0.25 5.53 -16.98
N LEU A 48 -0.26 5.71 -15.75
CA LEU A 48 -1.41 6.57 -15.48
C LEU A 48 -1.01 7.69 -14.52
N LYS A 49 -1.45 8.89 -14.81
CA LYS A 49 -1.19 10.06 -13.95
C LYS A 49 -2.33 10.23 -12.96
N LYS A 50 -2.51 9.24 -12.09
CA LYS A 50 -3.55 9.26 -11.07
C LYS A 50 -2.96 9.13 -9.68
N THR A 51 -3.63 9.72 -8.71
CA THR A 51 -3.27 9.57 -7.30
C THR A 51 -4.04 8.37 -6.73
N ILE A 52 -3.32 7.42 -6.18
CA ILE A 52 -3.93 6.25 -5.54
C ILE A 52 -3.68 6.34 -4.04
N VAL A 53 -4.76 6.31 -3.27
CA VAL A 53 -4.70 6.18 -1.81
C VAL A 53 -4.97 4.72 -1.48
N PHE A 54 -3.95 4.01 -1.03
CA PHE A 54 -4.03 2.58 -0.74
C PHE A 54 -3.97 2.35 0.77
N ILE A 55 -5.03 1.80 1.33
CA ILE A 55 -5.11 1.53 2.77
C ILE A 55 -4.77 0.06 3.01
N THR A 56 -3.83 -0.18 3.92
CA THR A 56 -3.39 -1.53 4.27
C THR A 56 -2.95 -1.57 5.74
N HIS A 57 -3.08 -2.74 6.37
CA HIS A 57 -2.53 -3.02 7.69
C HIS A 57 -1.11 -3.60 7.61
N ASP A 58 -0.64 -3.88 6.42
CA ASP A 58 0.65 -4.53 6.19
C ASP A 58 1.69 -3.50 5.75
N LEU A 59 2.67 -3.24 6.63
CA LEU A 59 3.72 -2.28 6.32
C LEU A 59 4.58 -2.71 5.13
N ASP A 60 4.83 -4.02 4.96
CA ASP A 60 5.57 -4.51 3.80
C ASP A 60 4.86 -4.15 2.49
N GLU A 61 3.55 -4.28 2.48
CA GLU A 61 2.76 -3.88 1.32
C GLU A 61 2.87 -2.38 1.05
N ALA A 62 2.73 -1.56 2.11
CA ALA A 62 2.86 -0.12 1.99
C ALA A 62 4.23 0.29 1.46
N VAL A 63 5.29 -0.33 1.97
CA VAL A 63 6.67 -0.06 1.54
C VAL A 63 6.87 -0.46 0.07
N ARG A 64 6.27 -1.57 -0.34
CA ARG A 64 6.43 -2.08 -1.71
C ARG A 64 5.75 -1.21 -2.75
N ILE A 65 4.53 -0.73 -2.46
CA ILE A 65 3.72 -0.05 -3.47
C ILE A 65 3.63 1.47 -3.30
N GLY A 66 3.93 2.01 -2.11
CA GLY A 66 3.74 3.42 -1.82
C GLY A 66 4.93 4.29 -2.16
N ASN A 67 4.66 5.47 -2.69
CA ASN A 67 5.66 6.53 -2.81
C ASN A 67 5.79 7.30 -1.50
N ARG A 68 4.67 7.45 -0.80
CA ARG A 68 4.59 8.06 0.52
C ARG A 68 3.69 7.21 1.40
N ILE A 69 4.04 7.14 2.66
CA ILE A 69 3.32 6.34 3.65
C ILE A 69 2.85 7.24 4.77
N ALA A 70 1.57 7.12 5.12
CA ALA A 70 0.99 7.77 6.28
C ALA A 70 0.66 6.70 7.32
N ILE A 71 1.16 6.87 8.53
CA ILE A 71 0.88 5.95 9.64
C ILE A 71 -0.11 6.61 10.59
N LEU A 72 -1.21 5.91 10.83
CA LEU A 72 -2.27 6.38 11.70
C LEU A 72 -2.42 5.46 12.91
N LYS A 73 -2.83 6.04 14.03
CA LYS A 73 -3.16 5.31 15.25
C LYS A 73 -4.33 6.01 15.89
N ASP A 74 -5.39 5.25 16.17
CA ASP A 74 -6.60 5.76 16.81
C ASP A 74 -7.17 7.01 16.11
N GLY A 75 -7.16 6.98 14.78
CA GLY A 75 -7.67 8.08 13.97
C GLY A 75 -6.75 9.29 13.86
N GLN A 76 -5.56 9.23 14.45
CA GLN A 76 -4.60 10.33 14.42
C GLN A 76 -3.42 10.01 13.52
N LEU A 77 -2.98 11.01 12.76
CA LEU A 77 -1.79 10.90 11.93
C LEU A 77 -0.54 10.97 12.80
N ILE A 78 0.27 9.90 12.76
CA ILE A 78 1.49 9.81 13.56
C ILE A 78 2.70 10.23 12.75
N GLN A 79 2.79 9.76 11.50
CA GLN A 79 3.93 10.10 10.63
C GLN A 79 3.53 10.01 9.16
N VAL A 80 4.07 10.90 8.36
CA VAL A 80 4.00 10.83 6.89
C VAL A 80 5.42 10.94 6.36
N GLY A 81 5.78 10.07 5.42
CA GLY A 81 7.10 10.14 4.82
C GLY A 81 7.26 9.13 3.70
N THR A 82 8.45 9.12 3.11
CA THR A 82 8.82 8.09 2.15
C THR A 82 9.00 6.76 2.86
N PRO A 83 8.97 5.63 2.14
CA PRO A 83 9.26 4.34 2.76
C PRO A 83 10.58 4.34 3.54
N LYS A 84 11.60 4.98 3.00
CA LYS A 84 12.91 5.08 3.66
C LYS A 84 12.82 5.84 4.98
N GLU A 85 12.10 6.95 5.01
CA GLU A 85 11.92 7.74 6.24
C GLU A 85 11.17 6.95 7.31
N ILE A 86 10.14 6.21 6.93
CA ILE A 86 9.38 5.38 7.87
C ILE A 86 10.26 4.27 8.45
N LEU A 87 11.06 3.61 7.62
CA LEU A 87 11.88 2.47 8.04
C LEU A 87 13.09 2.89 8.89
N TYR A 88 13.73 3.99 8.55
CA TYR A 88 15.00 4.37 9.15
C TYR A 88 14.93 5.59 10.07
N SER A 89 13.84 6.30 10.07
CA SER A 89 13.65 7.49 10.91
C SER A 89 12.24 7.50 11.51
N PRO A 90 11.84 6.44 12.26
CA PRO A 90 10.52 6.40 12.85
C PRO A 90 10.31 7.57 13.83
N ALA A 91 9.13 8.20 13.75
CA ALA A 91 8.82 9.40 14.50
C ALA A 91 8.64 9.12 16.00
N ASP A 92 8.20 7.94 16.36
CA ASP A 92 7.99 7.57 17.76
C ASP A 92 8.13 6.06 17.95
N GLU A 93 7.93 5.61 19.19
CA GLU A 93 8.05 4.19 19.56
C GLU A 93 7.00 3.32 18.86
N TYR A 94 5.80 3.85 18.63
CA TYR A 94 4.76 3.09 17.93
C TYR A 94 5.19 2.75 16.50
N VAL A 95 5.72 3.73 15.78
CA VAL A 95 6.21 3.51 14.41
C VAL A 95 7.40 2.55 14.41
N ASP A 96 8.32 2.73 15.36
CA ASP A 96 9.48 1.85 15.49
C ASP A 96 9.07 0.40 15.72
N ARG A 97 8.12 0.16 16.59
CA ARG A 97 7.59 -1.19 16.84
C ARG A 97 6.94 -1.78 15.60
N PHE A 98 6.23 -0.95 14.86
CA PHE A 98 5.59 -1.38 13.61
C PHE A 98 6.65 -1.86 12.61
N VAL A 99 7.74 -1.12 12.49
CA VAL A 99 8.87 -1.46 11.63
C VAL A 99 9.56 -2.73 12.11
N GLN A 100 9.78 -2.87 13.43
CA GLN A 100 10.44 -4.05 14.02
C GLN A 100 9.61 -5.32 13.80
N ARG A 101 8.30 -5.25 13.93
CA ARG A 101 7.41 -6.40 13.66
C ARG A 101 7.55 -6.89 12.23
N ARG A 102 7.70 -5.98 11.29
CA ARG A 102 7.94 -6.32 9.89
C ARG A 102 9.21 -7.17 9.75
N ALA A 103 10.30 -6.75 10.40
CA ALA A 103 11.57 -7.46 10.32
C ALA A 103 11.52 -8.86 10.93
N VAL A 104 10.69 -9.06 11.95
CA VAL A 104 10.56 -10.33 12.65
C VAL A 104 9.82 -11.38 11.82
N THR A 105 8.97 -10.97 10.91
CA THR A 105 8.20 -11.90 10.08
C THR A 105 9.02 -12.54 8.95
N LEU A 106 10.25 -12.15 8.81
CA LEU A 106 11.15 -12.77 7.86
C LEU A 106 11.68 -14.10 8.42
#